data_4422d55b6488a9bc2ab905320da81239
#
_entry.id   4422d55b6488a9bc2ab905320da81239
#
_cell.length_a   1.000
_cell.length_b   1.000
_cell.length_c   1.000
_cell.angle_alpha   90.00
_cell.angle_beta   90.00
_cell.angle_gamma   90.00
#
_symmetry.space_group_name_H-M   'P 1'
#
loop_
_entity.id
_entity.type
_entity.pdbx_description
1 polymer ?
#
loop_
_entity_poly.entity_id
_entity_poly.type
_entity_poly.pdbx_seq_one_letter_code
_entity_poly.pdbx_strand_id
1 'polypeptide(L)'
;MEVENLLAAFEIWGILICSGIGIYFLVVRKINNRADSVMCIMQFVTAATLTFDVGVVVSQNVDEPWAHVVFRLSMLATMLLQYLMVALFVGFVKYLARAGKASNTIATFTYYFAAGCALTSIISAKYTHWYYLIDEHNVYHRQPLYNVALVLIGVLYVLVVLQIIICAKRLMVKQIISLLLYVTIPFSMVVLQVIFKPGIGLTNIGMSISLIIIFIVNNVRITYLEEELNKKVLQQNMVLLNQNKVIAEKKEEIENLQLNMVLTQMQPHFVFNVLNIIYYLCAKDTKLAQTAIDRFSSYLRANIDSLVSDELAPFSKELEHVKNYLDLEKLRFDEDLQIEYDIGPSDFHIPMLVVQPLAENAVKHGIAKSTNGGKIIIRTIEDFENFYIYVVDNGVGFDPNKSRAYDGRSHIGIDNVRFRIEKRVNGELDIFSTKGKGTTAVITIPKLPGEKAKERPDDDGDEDAKPSAGE
;
A
#
# COMPACT_ATOMS: atom_id res chain seq x y z
N MET A 1 19.33 57.22 32.63
CA MET A 1 18.00 57.48 32.01
C MET A 1 17.95 57.17 30.53
N GLU A 2 18.79 57.74 29.59
CA GLU A 2 18.72 57.39 28.18
C GLU A 2 19.04 55.91 27.85
N VAL A 3 20.08 55.36 28.48
CA VAL A 3 20.48 53.97 28.27
C VAL A 3 19.42 53.00 28.80
N GLU A 4 18.84 53.28 29.94
CA GLU A 4 17.77 52.48 30.57
C GLU A 4 16.50 52.48 29.72
N ASN A 5 16.12 53.64 29.15
CA ASN A 5 14.98 53.73 28.26
C ASN A 5 15.22 52.94 26.95
N LEU A 6 16.45 52.98 26.42
CA LEU A 6 16.82 52.20 25.23
C LEU A 6 16.74 50.68 25.50
N LEU A 7 17.25 50.24 26.63
CA LEU A 7 17.20 48.81 27.02
C LEU A 7 15.77 48.36 27.28
N ALA A 8 14.94 49.17 27.96
CA ALA A 8 13.51 48.86 28.13
C ALA A 8 12.77 48.75 26.77
N ALA A 9 13.15 49.58 25.77
CA ALA A 9 12.60 49.44 24.43
C ALA A 9 12.99 48.10 23.76
N PHE A 10 14.22 47.62 23.96
CA PHE A 10 14.62 46.27 23.47
C PHE A 10 13.85 45.16 24.16
N GLU A 11 13.55 45.27 25.44
CA GLU A 11 12.72 44.29 26.16
C GLU A 11 11.29 44.27 25.63
N ILE A 12 10.67 45.43 25.39
CA ILE A 12 9.33 45.52 24.79
C ILE A 12 9.30 44.87 23.39
N TRP A 13 10.31 45.15 22.55
CA TRP A 13 10.43 44.48 21.27
C TRP A 13 10.60 42.95 21.43
N GLY A 14 11.40 42.51 22.40
CA GLY A 14 11.56 41.10 22.75
C GLY A 14 10.23 40.44 23.13
N ILE A 15 9.40 41.12 23.95
CA ILE A 15 8.05 40.65 24.34
C ILE A 15 7.16 40.44 23.10
N LEU A 16 7.11 41.44 22.20
CA LEU A 16 6.29 41.38 21.01
C LEU A 16 6.73 40.25 20.07
N ILE A 17 8.03 40.09 19.82
CA ILE A 17 8.58 39.08 18.94
C ILE A 17 8.35 37.68 19.53
N CYS A 18 8.70 37.45 20.82
CA CYS A 18 8.52 36.15 21.46
C CYS A 18 7.04 35.75 21.55
N SER A 19 6.15 36.68 21.88
CA SER A 19 4.71 36.44 21.87
C SER A 19 4.19 36.11 20.49
N GLY A 20 4.63 36.85 19.47
CA GLY A 20 4.27 36.60 18.07
C GLY A 20 4.73 35.22 17.59
N ILE A 21 5.95 34.78 17.91
CA ILE A 21 6.46 33.45 17.61
C ILE A 21 5.65 32.38 18.38
N GLY A 22 5.32 32.61 19.65
CA GLY A 22 4.46 31.71 20.43
C GLY A 22 3.09 31.51 19.79
N ILE A 23 2.45 32.59 19.34
CA ILE A 23 1.16 32.55 18.61
C ILE A 23 1.31 31.86 17.28
N TYR A 24 2.40 32.08 16.52
CA TYR A 24 2.68 31.36 15.29
C TYR A 24 2.70 29.85 15.48
N PHE A 25 3.31 29.34 16.57
CA PHE A 25 3.30 27.92 16.89
C PHE A 25 1.89 27.39 17.14
N LEU A 26 1.04 28.16 17.82
CA LEU A 26 -0.32 27.73 18.15
C LEU A 26 -1.26 27.74 16.93
N VAL A 27 -1.20 28.80 16.12
CA VAL A 27 -2.18 29.06 15.07
C VAL A 27 -1.77 28.46 13.71
N VAL A 28 -0.52 28.73 13.30
CA VAL A 28 -0.08 28.41 11.93
C VAL A 28 0.54 27.02 11.88
N ARG A 29 1.48 26.75 12.78
CA ARG A 29 2.27 25.51 12.72
C ARG A 29 1.52 24.31 13.26
N LYS A 30 0.51 24.49 14.13
CA LYS A 30 -0.19 23.41 14.86
C LYS A 30 0.82 22.45 15.49
N ILE A 31 1.01 22.56 16.80
CA ILE A 31 2.00 21.80 17.57
C ILE A 31 1.92 20.30 17.25
N ASN A 32 2.89 19.77 16.50
CA ASN A 32 2.87 18.37 16.04
C ASN A 32 3.77 17.44 16.88
N ASN A 33 4.69 18.00 17.65
CA ASN A 33 5.62 17.20 18.45
C ASN A 33 5.99 17.90 19.77
N ARG A 34 6.58 17.12 20.70
CA ARG A 34 6.96 17.62 22.02
C ARG A 34 8.02 18.73 22.00
N ALA A 35 8.92 18.73 21.01
CA ALA A 35 9.91 19.78 20.88
C ALA A 35 9.27 21.12 20.52
N ASP A 36 8.30 21.13 19.60
CA ASP A 36 7.53 22.30 19.22
C ASP A 36 6.69 22.83 20.40
N SER A 37 6.07 21.92 21.19
CA SER A 37 5.35 22.30 22.43
C SER A 37 6.27 23.03 23.41
N VAL A 38 7.44 22.46 23.66
CA VAL A 38 8.38 23.09 24.63
C VAL A 38 8.90 24.41 24.10
N MET A 39 9.20 24.49 22.76
CA MET A 39 9.64 25.75 22.14
C MET A 39 8.57 26.84 22.24
N CYS A 40 7.30 26.50 22.00
CA CYS A 40 6.18 27.43 22.20
C CYS A 40 6.09 27.94 23.63
N ILE A 41 6.18 27.04 24.61
CA ILE A 41 6.16 27.42 26.04
C ILE A 41 7.35 28.32 26.37
N MET A 42 8.56 28.03 25.89
CA MET A 42 9.74 28.83 26.06
C MET A 42 9.56 30.27 25.55
N GLN A 43 8.89 30.45 24.42
CA GLN A 43 8.62 31.78 23.85
C GLN A 43 7.73 32.62 24.81
N PHE A 44 6.65 32.02 25.33
CA PHE A 44 5.76 32.71 26.26
C PHE A 44 6.43 32.97 27.63
N VAL A 45 7.23 32.02 28.11
CA VAL A 45 8.01 32.22 29.38
C VAL A 45 9.03 33.34 29.20
N THR A 46 9.69 33.42 28.02
CA THR A 46 10.63 34.54 27.75
C THR A 46 9.88 35.87 27.69
N ALA A 47 8.74 35.95 27.02
CA ALA A 47 7.93 37.17 26.99
C ALA A 47 7.49 37.59 28.40
N ALA A 48 7.07 36.65 29.24
CA ALA A 48 6.73 36.90 30.65
C ALA A 48 7.94 37.40 31.45
N THR A 49 9.11 36.77 31.26
CA THR A 49 10.36 37.19 31.93
C THR A 49 10.71 38.64 31.61
N LEU A 50 10.66 39.01 30.30
CA LEU A 50 10.92 40.38 29.86
C LEU A 50 9.85 41.37 30.41
N THR A 51 8.60 40.94 30.50
CA THR A 51 7.53 41.77 31.07
C THR A 51 7.79 42.09 32.55
N PHE A 52 8.23 41.11 33.33
CA PHE A 52 8.62 41.34 34.73
C PHE A 52 9.91 42.16 34.84
N ASP A 53 10.86 42.00 33.89
CA ASP A 53 12.08 42.81 33.88
C ASP A 53 11.76 44.30 33.61
N VAL A 54 10.87 44.60 32.67
CA VAL A 54 10.31 45.96 32.50
C VAL A 54 9.66 46.46 33.82
N GLY A 55 8.94 45.56 34.51
CA GLY A 55 8.34 45.88 35.85
C GLY A 55 9.39 46.31 36.87
N VAL A 56 10.56 45.67 36.87
CA VAL A 56 11.70 46.08 37.74
C VAL A 56 12.17 47.49 37.39
N VAL A 57 12.38 47.76 36.09
CA VAL A 57 12.86 49.07 35.60
C VAL A 57 11.91 50.20 35.95
N VAL A 58 10.62 49.99 35.71
CA VAL A 58 9.59 51.02 35.95
C VAL A 58 9.37 51.32 37.44
N SER A 59 9.56 50.35 38.31
CA SER A 59 9.33 50.49 39.75
C SER A 59 10.59 50.80 40.54
N GLN A 60 11.77 50.74 39.94
CA GLN A 60 13.04 51.07 40.57
C GLN A 60 13.13 52.58 40.91
N ASN A 61 13.58 52.91 42.09
CA ASN A 61 13.73 54.31 42.60
C ASN A 61 12.40 55.09 42.63
N VAL A 62 11.28 54.45 42.68
CA VAL A 62 9.95 55.05 42.79
C VAL A 62 9.45 54.82 44.24
N ASP A 63 9.12 55.88 44.94
CA ASP A 63 8.78 55.84 46.40
C ASP A 63 7.25 55.83 46.61
N GLU A 64 6.56 54.99 45.82
CA GLU A 64 5.12 54.83 45.88
C GLU A 64 4.74 53.42 46.35
N PRO A 65 3.63 53.21 47.10
CA PRO A 65 3.28 51.91 47.66
C PRO A 65 3.10 50.81 46.56
N TRP A 66 2.61 51.15 45.39
CA TRP A 66 2.47 50.19 44.28
C TRP A 66 3.82 49.75 43.74
N ALA A 67 4.81 50.66 43.70
CA ALA A 67 6.14 50.39 43.19
C ALA A 67 6.90 49.38 44.04
N HIS A 68 6.75 49.44 45.37
CA HIS A 68 7.35 48.46 46.30
C HIS A 68 6.82 47.03 46.03
N VAL A 69 5.52 46.89 45.76
CA VAL A 69 4.91 45.59 45.47
C VAL A 69 5.37 45.09 44.10
N VAL A 70 5.30 45.95 43.07
CA VAL A 70 5.69 45.60 41.71
C VAL A 70 7.16 45.19 41.64
N PHE A 71 8.06 45.99 42.23
CA PHE A 71 9.49 45.71 42.23
C PHE A 71 9.84 44.35 42.85
N ARG A 72 9.31 44.04 44.06
CA ARG A 72 9.56 42.77 44.75
C ARG A 72 9.01 41.58 44.01
N LEU A 73 7.78 41.67 43.50
CA LEU A 73 7.15 40.61 42.72
C LEU A 73 7.89 40.35 41.39
N SER A 74 8.25 41.43 40.69
CA SER A 74 8.95 41.36 39.42
C SER A 74 10.35 40.73 39.55
N MET A 75 11.13 41.16 40.55
CA MET A 75 12.45 40.58 40.85
C MET A 75 12.38 39.09 41.14
N LEU A 76 11.46 38.68 42.00
CA LEU A 76 11.28 37.26 42.31
C LEU A 76 10.81 36.47 41.10
N ALA A 77 9.82 36.98 40.35
CA ALA A 77 9.27 36.32 39.14
C ALA A 77 10.36 36.14 38.06
N THR A 78 11.16 37.16 37.80
CA THR A 78 12.27 37.07 36.82
C THR A 78 13.27 35.98 37.21
N MET A 79 13.67 35.89 38.48
CA MET A 79 14.57 34.83 38.95
C MET A 79 13.98 33.43 38.77
N LEU A 80 12.70 33.23 39.14
CA LEU A 80 12.02 31.92 39.01
C LEU A 80 11.85 31.51 37.57
N LEU A 81 11.46 32.44 36.69
CA LEU A 81 11.29 32.19 35.28
C LEU A 81 12.61 31.86 34.57
N GLN A 82 13.73 32.42 35.00
CA GLN A 82 15.06 32.04 34.47
C GLN A 82 15.40 30.58 34.78
N TYR A 83 15.15 30.08 36.00
CA TYR A 83 15.36 28.65 36.31
C TYR A 83 14.42 27.75 35.50
N LEU A 84 13.17 28.17 35.35
CA LEU A 84 12.20 27.47 34.50
C LEU A 84 12.68 27.41 33.04
N MET A 85 13.23 28.50 32.51
CA MET A 85 13.78 28.54 31.13
C MET A 85 14.89 27.53 30.91
N VAL A 86 15.84 27.41 31.86
CA VAL A 86 16.91 26.40 31.78
C VAL A 86 16.32 24.99 31.77
N ALA A 87 15.35 24.69 32.61
CA ALA A 87 14.69 23.41 32.67
C ALA A 87 13.98 23.10 31.34
N LEU A 88 13.22 24.06 30.81
CA LEU A 88 12.54 23.93 29.52
C LEU A 88 13.53 23.73 28.37
N PHE A 89 14.66 24.48 28.37
CA PHE A 89 15.67 24.34 27.33
C PHE A 89 16.31 22.94 27.30
N VAL A 90 16.65 22.38 28.45
CA VAL A 90 17.15 21.00 28.54
C VAL A 90 16.14 20.02 28.03
N GLY A 91 14.85 20.22 28.33
CA GLY A 91 13.74 19.46 27.79
C GLY A 91 13.63 19.58 26.27
N PHE A 92 13.78 20.80 25.76
CA PHE A 92 13.78 21.07 24.30
C PHE A 92 14.90 20.31 23.58
N VAL A 93 16.15 20.40 24.07
CA VAL A 93 17.31 19.68 23.50
C VAL A 93 17.05 18.16 23.49
N LYS A 94 16.54 17.62 24.62
CA LYS A 94 16.19 16.20 24.75
C LYS A 94 15.17 15.76 23.67
N TYR A 95 14.09 16.50 23.51
CA TYR A 95 13.03 16.16 22.55
C TYR A 95 13.47 16.39 21.10
N LEU A 96 14.24 17.45 20.84
CA LEU A 96 14.79 17.75 19.50
C LEU A 96 15.72 16.62 19.02
N ALA A 97 16.56 16.10 19.92
CA ALA A 97 17.51 15.02 19.62
C ALA A 97 16.87 13.61 19.68
N ARG A 98 15.62 13.46 20.10
CA ARG A 98 14.99 12.16 20.41
C ARG A 98 15.91 11.29 21.28
N ALA A 99 16.42 11.89 22.36
CA ALA A 99 17.55 11.34 23.10
C ALA A 99 17.18 10.16 24.01
N GLY A 100 18.19 9.31 24.31
CA GLY A 100 18.06 8.08 25.09
C GLY A 100 18.24 8.27 26.60
N LYS A 101 18.54 7.15 27.32
CA LYS A 101 18.62 7.10 28.80
C LYS A 101 19.56 8.13 29.42
N ALA A 102 20.79 8.30 28.92
CA ALA A 102 21.77 9.22 29.46
C ALA A 102 21.29 10.68 29.47
N SER A 103 20.68 11.12 28.37
CA SER A 103 20.07 12.46 28.27
C SER A 103 18.89 12.62 29.23
N ASN A 104 18.08 11.57 29.44
CA ASN A 104 17.00 11.60 30.41
C ASN A 104 17.51 11.81 31.84
N THR A 105 18.60 11.14 32.23
CA THR A 105 19.20 11.27 33.57
C THR A 105 19.68 12.69 33.82
N ILE A 106 20.41 13.28 32.85
CA ILE A 106 20.88 14.68 33.01
C ILE A 106 19.71 15.66 33.05
N ALA A 107 18.72 15.48 32.17
CA ALA A 107 17.52 16.33 32.17
C ALA A 107 16.80 16.26 33.52
N THR A 108 16.61 15.07 34.06
CA THR A 108 15.96 14.88 35.37
C THR A 108 16.76 15.53 36.49
N PHE A 109 18.08 15.35 36.50
CA PHE A 109 18.95 16.01 37.46
C PHE A 109 18.87 17.56 37.39
N THR A 110 18.91 18.09 36.15
CA THR A 110 18.79 19.54 35.91
C THR A 110 17.46 20.09 36.42
N TYR A 111 16.35 19.36 36.23
CA TYR A 111 15.05 19.79 36.73
C TYR A 111 15.02 19.90 38.26
N TYR A 112 15.51 18.88 38.96
CA TYR A 112 15.56 18.93 40.43
C TYR A 112 16.53 19.99 40.93
N PHE A 113 17.67 20.17 40.27
CA PHE A 113 18.62 21.19 40.63
C PHE A 113 18.07 22.61 40.42
N ALA A 114 17.43 22.86 39.28
CA ALA A 114 16.76 24.13 38.99
C ALA A 114 15.63 24.43 40.00
N ALA A 115 14.83 23.40 40.34
CA ALA A 115 13.80 23.53 41.39
C ALA A 115 14.40 23.87 42.76
N GLY A 116 15.54 23.25 43.11
CA GLY A 116 16.29 23.59 44.31
C GLY A 116 16.77 25.04 44.33
N CYS A 117 17.33 25.53 43.23
CA CYS A 117 17.75 26.93 43.08
C CYS A 117 16.56 27.91 43.18
N ALA A 118 15.40 27.55 42.58
CA ALA A 118 14.19 28.36 42.71
C ALA A 118 13.71 28.43 44.16
N LEU A 119 13.73 27.31 44.88
CA LEU A 119 13.35 27.26 46.31
C LEU A 119 14.27 28.12 47.16
N THR A 120 15.60 28.05 46.96
CA THR A 120 16.55 28.90 47.70
C THR A 120 16.34 30.39 47.42
N SER A 121 15.97 30.76 46.20
CA SER A 121 15.64 32.13 45.83
C SER A 121 14.35 32.62 46.50
N ILE A 122 13.33 31.81 46.64
CA ILE A 122 12.08 32.12 47.37
C ILE A 122 12.39 32.32 48.87
N ILE A 123 13.18 31.42 49.48
CA ILE A 123 13.58 31.51 50.87
C ILE A 123 14.41 32.78 51.11
N SER A 124 15.34 33.10 50.22
CA SER A 124 16.16 34.30 50.28
C SER A 124 15.32 35.57 50.20
N ALA A 125 14.39 35.62 49.26
CA ALA A 125 13.53 36.79 49.06
C ALA A 125 12.61 37.07 50.26
N LYS A 126 12.09 36.02 50.93
CA LYS A 126 11.07 36.16 51.97
C LYS A 126 11.63 36.22 53.42
N TYR A 127 12.68 35.42 53.67
CA TYR A 127 13.08 35.20 55.10
C TYR A 127 14.51 35.57 55.44
N THR A 128 15.48 35.32 54.54
CA THR A 128 16.90 35.36 54.91
C THR A 128 17.67 36.51 54.29
N HIS A 129 17.13 37.10 53.19
CA HIS A 129 17.82 38.14 52.42
C HIS A 129 19.26 37.76 52.01
N TRP A 130 19.56 36.49 51.79
CA TRP A 130 20.90 35.95 51.49
C TRP A 130 21.50 36.50 50.21
N TYR A 131 20.66 36.67 49.15
CA TYR A 131 21.13 37.06 47.84
C TYR A 131 21.04 38.56 47.62
N TYR A 132 19.96 39.18 48.08
CA TYR A 132 19.71 40.62 47.91
C TYR A 132 18.79 41.14 49.01
N LEU A 133 18.90 42.44 49.21
CA LEU A 133 18.00 43.23 50.09
C LEU A 133 17.42 44.35 49.22
N ILE A 134 16.14 44.62 49.37
CA ILE A 134 15.45 45.77 48.79
C ILE A 134 15.13 46.70 49.92
N ASP A 135 15.67 47.93 49.88
CA ASP A 135 15.43 48.94 50.88
C ASP A 135 14.05 49.63 50.75
N GLU A 136 13.81 50.62 51.62
CA GLU A 136 12.54 51.37 51.65
C GLU A 136 12.34 52.25 50.40
N HIS A 137 13.41 52.58 49.67
CA HIS A 137 13.39 53.38 48.44
C HIS A 137 13.44 52.56 47.15
N ASN A 138 13.17 51.27 47.26
CA ASN A 138 13.25 50.30 46.12
C ASN A 138 14.66 50.21 45.49
N VAL A 139 15.70 50.42 46.26
CA VAL A 139 17.08 50.26 45.81
C VAL A 139 17.55 48.86 46.14
N TYR A 140 18.13 48.20 45.10
CA TYR A 140 18.66 46.86 45.16
C TYR A 140 20.08 46.84 45.80
N HIS A 141 20.24 46.10 46.89
CA HIS A 141 21.53 45.87 47.50
C HIS A 141 21.97 44.42 47.44
N ARG A 142 23.13 44.17 46.86
CA ARG A 142 23.71 42.82 46.78
C ARG A 142 24.18 42.39 48.16
N GLN A 143 23.83 41.20 48.59
CA GLN A 143 24.24 40.56 49.80
C GLN A 143 25.46 39.65 49.65
N PRO A 144 26.21 39.26 50.67
CA PRO A 144 27.43 38.44 50.54
C PRO A 144 27.24 37.12 49.86
N LEU A 145 26.08 36.45 50.00
CA LEU A 145 25.78 35.19 49.34
C LEU A 145 25.27 35.32 47.88
N TYR A 146 25.20 36.53 47.33
CA TYR A 146 24.88 36.74 45.91
C TYR A 146 25.82 35.97 44.97
N ASN A 147 27.12 35.89 45.32
CA ASN A 147 28.09 35.14 44.52
C ASN A 147 27.78 33.61 44.47
N VAL A 148 27.17 33.07 45.53
CA VAL A 148 26.74 31.68 45.57
C VAL A 148 25.60 31.45 44.53
N ALA A 149 24.66 32.39 44.44
CA ALA A 149 23.61 32.31 43.41
C ALA A 149 24.21 32.29 41.97
N LEU A 150 25.25 33.12 41.72
CA LEU A 150 25.95 33.10 40.42
C LEU A 150 26.63 31.76 40.13
N VAL A 151 27.27 31.14 41.16
CA VAL A 151 27.87 29.79 41.00
C VAL A 151 26.80 28.74 40.69
N LEU A 152 25.65 28.78 41.37
CA LEU A 152 24.54 27.87 41.10
C LEU A 152 24.01 28.00 39.64
N ILE A 153 23.88 29.21 39.14
CA ILE A 153 23.53 29.47 37.73
C ILE A 153 24.61 28.95 36.81
N GLY A 154 25.91 29.12 37.13
CA GLY A 154 27.03 28.57 36.37
C GLY A 154 26.97 27.04 36.25
N VAL A 155 26.61 26.33 37.32
CA VAL A 155 26.40 24.88 37.32
C VAL A 155 25.27 24.49 36.37
N LEU A 156 24.15 25.23 36.37
CA LEU A 156 23.04 25.01 35.43
C LEU A 156 23.49 25.15 33.97
N TYR A 157 24.28 26.16 33.64
CA TYR A 157 24.83 26.30 32.26
C TYR A 157 25.77 25.15 31.88
N VAL A 158 26.59 24.63 32.80
CA VAL A 158 27.43 23.45 32.58
C VAL A 158 26.56 22.22 32.26
N LEU A 159 25.47 22.00 33.00
CA LEU A 159 24.53 20.91 32.76
C LEU A 159 23.85 21.03 31.38
N VAL A 160 23.52 22.24 30.94
CA VAL A 160 22.98 22.51 29.60
C VAL A 160 24.00 22.13 28.54
N VAL A 161 25.27 22.51 28.68
CA VAL A 161 26.34 22.16 27.74
C VAL A 161 26.54 20.65 27.67
N LEU A 162 26.59 19.98 28.83
CA LEU A 162 26.67 18.51 28.90
C LEU A 162 25.49 17.85 28.18
N GLN A 163 24.26 18.36 28.32
CA GLN A 163 23.09 17.87 27.61
C GLN A 163 23.27 18.01 26.10
N ILE A 164 23.76 19.14 25.60
CA ILE A 164 24.03 19.36 24.17
C ILE A 164 25.09 18.38 23.66
N ILE A 165 26.20 18.18 24.40
CA ILE A 165 27.27 17.26 24.02
C ILE A 165 26.76 15.83 23.90
N ILE A 166 26.00 15.35 24.87
CA ILE A 166 25.41 13.99 24.83
C ILE A 166 24.46 13.82 23.62
N CYS A 167 23.73 14.88 23.28
CA CYS A 167 22.81 14.86 22.17
C CYS A 167 23.46 15.13 20.81
N ALA A 168 24.71 15.61 20.76
CA ALA A 168 25.38 16.11 19.57
C ALA A 168 25.39 15.11 18.38
N LYS A 169 25.59 13.80 18.65
CA LYS A 169 25.59 12.75 17.60
C LYS A 169 24.25 12.63 16.87
N ARG A 170 23.17 13.18 17.40
CA ARG A 170 21.81 13.12 16.87
C ARG A 170 21.30 14.44 16.32
N LEU A 171 22.12 15.47 16.40
CA LEU A 171 21.81 16.83 15.98
C LEU A 171 22.65 17.22 14.76
N MET A 172 22.11 18.10 13.93
CA MET A 172 22.89 18.69 12.84
C MET A 172 23.84 19.75 13.36
N VAL A 173 24.95 19.98 12.66
CA VAL A 173 25.94 21.00 13.04
C VAL A 173 25.31 22.38 13.27
N LYS A 174 24.41 22.81 12.36
CA LYS A 174 23.70 24.11 12.49
C LYS A 174 22.84 24.17 13.76
N GLN A 175 22.21 23.06 14.16
CA GLN A 175 21.46 22.98 15.42
C GLN A 175 22.38 23.04 16.64
N ILE A 176 23.50 22.31 16.62
CA ILE A 176 24.47 22.36 17.71
C ILE A 176 24.97 23.79 17.91
N ILE A 177 25.31 24.49 16.83
CA ILE A 177 25.75 25.89 16.86
C ILE A 177 24.65 26.78 17.49
N SER A 178 23.40 26.67 17.02
CA SER A 178 22.31 27.50 17.55
C SER A 178 22.03 27.23 19.05
N LEU A 179 22.13 25.96 19.48
CA LEU A 179 21.97 25.59 20.90
C LEU A 179 23.13 26.09 21.76
N LEU A 180 24.36 26.08 21.22
CA LEU A 180 25.51 26.67 21.91
C LEU A 180 25.40 28.19 22.00
N LEU A 181 24.86 28.87 20.99
CA LEU A 181 24.58 30.30 21.05
C LEU A 181 23.58 30.65 22.16
N TYR A 182 22.61 29.77 22.46
CA TYR A 182 21.71 29.96 23.60
C TYR A 182 22.43 29.98 24.97
N VAL A 183 23.58 29.35 25.08
CA VAL A 183 24.41 29.37 26.28
C VAL A 183 25.37 30.57 26.25
N THR A 184 26.04 30.80 25.14
CA THR A 184 27.13 31.80 25.04
C THR A 184 26.63 33.25 25.03
N ILE A 185 25.50 33.53 24.35
CA ILE A 185 24.96 34.90 24.30
C ILE A 185 24.49 35.37 25.69
N PRO A 186 23.61 34.66 26.41
CA PRO A 186 23.22 35.10 27.76
C PRO A 186 24.43 35.17 28.73
N PHE A 187 25.37 34.21 28.62
CA PHE A 187 26.58 34.24 29.43
C PHE A 187 27.43 35.49 29.17
N SER A 188 27.65 35.88 27.91
CA SER A 188 28.37 37.11 27.57
C SER A 188 27.65 38.35 28.10
N MET A 189 26.31 38.35 28.09
CA MET A 189 25.50 39.41 28.65
C MET A 189 25.63 39.51 30.21
N VAL A 190 25.75 38.37 30.88
CA VAL A 190 26.07 38.35 32.35
C VAL A 190 27.42 39.02 32.62
N VAL A 191 28.45 38.69 31.82
CA VAL A 191 29.78 39.31 31.96
C VAL A 191 29.71 40.81 31.72
N LEU A 192 29.02 41.28 30.69
CA LEU A 192 28.79 42.69 30.42
C LEU A 192 28.04 43.38 31.59
N GLN A 193 27.01 42.71 32.14
CA GLN A 193 26.25 43.23 33.28
C GLN A 193 27.11 43.37 34.53
N VAL A 194 28.07 42.50 34.73
CA VAL A 194 29.03 42.62 35.87
C VAL A 194 30.01 43.77 35.67
N ILE A 195 30.50 43.98 34.42
CA ILE A 195 31.46 45.04 34.10
C ILE A 195 30.82 46.42 34.11
N PHE A 196 29.71 46.58 33.42
CA PHE A 196 29.09 47.91 33.21
C PHE A 196 28.05 48.28 34.26
N LYS A 197 27.61 47.31 35.09
CA LYS A 197 26.58 47.47 36.12
C LYS A 197 25.33 48.25 35.67
N PRO A 198 24.77 47.94 34.49
CA PRO A 198 23.53 48.59 34.10
C PRO A 198 22.42 48.19 35.06
N GLY A 199 21.47 49.09 35.28
CA GLY A 199 20.32 48.84 36.17
C GLY A 199 19.36 47.75 35.67
N ILE A 200 19.56 47.24 34.48
CA ILE A 200 18.65 46.34 33.76
C ILE A 200 19.30 44.99 33.48
N GLY A 201 18.49 43.91 33.43
CA GLY A 201 18.92 42.54 33.20
C GLY A 201 19.27 42.22 31.77
N LEU A 202 20.48 42.61 31.30
CA LEU A 202 20.97 42.28 29.94
C LEU A 202 20.87 40.79 29.59
N THR A 203 20.91 39.91 30.57
CA THR A 203 20.82 38.46 30.41
C THR A 203 19.51 38.04 29.73
N ASN A 204 18.39 38.69 30.11
CA ASN A 204 17.05 38.35 29.56
C ASN A 204 16.93 38.75 28.10
N ILE A 205 17.52 39.88 27.70
CA ILE A 205 17.66 40.30 26.29
C ILE A 205 18.49 39.25 25.52
N GLY A 206 19.63 38.79 26.08
CA GLY A 206 20.45 37.75 25.49
C GLY A 206 19.70 36.42 25.30
N MET A 207 18.89 36.03 26.29
CA MET A 207 18.04 34.85 26.19
C MET A 207 17.00 34.98 25.03
N SER A 208 16.32 36.12 24.92
CA SER A 208 15.35 36.33 23.82
C SER A 208 15.98 36.26 22.45
N ILE A 209 17.13 36.90 22.25
CA ILE A 209 17.87 36.88 20.98
C ILE A 209 18.27 35.45 20.62
N SER A 210 18.84 34.69 21.55
CA SER A 210 19.28 33.33 21.30
C SER A 210 18.11 32.37 21.00
N LEU A 211 16.96 32.59 21.66
CA LEU A 211 15.76 31.80 21.41
C LEU A 211 15.14 32.08 20.03
N ILE A 212 15.19 33.33 19.55
CA ILE A 212 14.81 33.73 18.21
C ILE A 212 15.71 33.03 17.16
N ILE A 213 17.04 33.01 17.41
CA ILE A 213 17.99 32.31 16.54
C ILE A 213 17.66 30.82 16.42
N ILE A 214 17.39 30.16 17.54
CA ILE A 214 17.01 28.73 17.55
C ILE A 214 15.72 28.54 16.74
N PHE A 215 14.72 29.42 16.91
CA PHE A 215 13.48 29.36 16.17
C PHE A 215 13.73 29.46 14.66
N ILE A 216 14.51 30.46 14.22
CA ILE A 216 14.83 30.66 12.80
C ILE A 216 15.53 29.42 12.21
N VAL A 217 16.58 28.91 12.89
CA VAL A 217 17.34 27.74 12.42
C VAL A 217 16.47 26.50 12.30
N ASN A 218 15.58 26.26 13.26
CA ASN A 218 14.68 25.11 13.20
C ASN A 218 13.58 25.29 12.14
N ASN A 219 13.04 26.50 11.99
CA ASN A 219 11.97 26.75 11.01
C ASN A 219 12.48 26.62 9.57
N VAL A 220 13.62 27.24 9.25
CA VAL A 220 14.26 27.11 7.93
C VAL A 220 14.54 25.65 7.57
N ARG A 221 14.98 24.83 8.54
CA ARG A 221 15.22 23.42 8.32
C ARG A 221 13.95 22.67 7.95
N ILE A 222 12.84 22.93 8.65
CA ILE A 222 11.58 22.22 8.41
C ILE A 222 11.03 22.57 7.04
N THR A 223 11.02 23.85 6.68
CA THR A 223 10.60 24.30 5.35
C THR A 223 11.41 23.61 4.26
N TYR A 224 12.74 23.53 4.42
CA TYR A 224 13.61 22.85 3.46
C TYR A 224 13.28 21.35 3.33
N LEU A 225 13.05 20.65 4.45
CA LEU A 225 12.69 19.24 4.45
C LEU A 225 11.31 18.98 3.82
N GLU A 226 10.36 19.86 4.07
CA GLU A 226 9.03 19.81 3.46
C GLU A 226 9.10 19.99 1.94
N GLU A 227 9.91 20.93 1.48
CA GLU A 227 10.14 21.15 0.04
C GLU A 227 10.80 19.93 -0.62
N GLU A 228 11.82 19.36 0.01
CA GLU A 228 12.49 18.15 -0.51
C GLU A 228 11.53 16.95 -0.55
N LEU A 229 10.72 16.77 0.49
CA LEU A 229 9.72 15.71 0.55
C LEU A 229 8.66 15.88 -0.54
N ASN A 230 8.14 17.10 -0.71
CA ASN A 230 7.16 17.40 -1.75
C ASN A 230 7.70 17.16 -3.16
N LYS A 231 8.98 17.49 -3.43
CA LYS A 231 9.63 17.16 -4.70
C LYS A 231 9.70 15.65 -4.93
N LYS A 232 10.06 14.85 -3.91
CA LYS A 232 10.10 13.39 -4.02
C LYS A 232 8.71 12.79 -4.27
N VAL A 233 7.70 13.26 -3.54
CA VAL A 233 6.30 12.83 -3.72
C VAL A 233 5.81 13.13 -5.13
N LEU A 234 6.11 14.33 -5.65
CA LEU A 234 5.74 14.71 -7.01
C LEU A 234 6.40 13.82 -8.06
N GLN A 235 7.70 13.51 -7.91
CA GLN A 235 8.42 12.60 -8.79
C GLN A 235 7.82 11.18 -8.76
N GLN A 236 7.51 10.65 -7.57
CA GLN A 236 6.88 9.35 -7.43
C GLN A 236 5.50 9.30 -8.11
N ASN A 237 4.70 10.34 -7.94
CA ASN A 237 3.38 10.43 -8.57
C ASN A 237 3.49 10.47 -10.10
N MET A 238 4.46 11.18 -10.67
CA MET A 238 4.71 11.17 -12.11
C MET A 238 5.10 9.79 -12.64
N VAL A 239 5.97 9.06 -11.93
CA VAL A 239 6.35 7.68 -12.29
C VAL A 239 5.13 6.76 -12.25
N LEU A 240 4.30 6.88 -11.19
CA LEU A 240 3.08 6.07 -11.03
C LEU A 240 2.06 6.32 -12.15
N LEU A 241 1.85 7.58 -12.52
CA LEU A 241 0.97 7.96 -13.63
C LEU A 241 1.46 7.36 -14.96
N ASN A 242 2.77 7.42 -15.22
CA ASN A 242 3.33 6.84 -16.44
C ASN A 242 3.20 5.30 -16.46
N GLN A 243 3.44 4.63 -15.33
CA GLN A 243 3.23 3.18 -15.21
C GLN A 243 1.78 2.79 -15.46
N ASN A 244 0.81 3.52 -14.87
CA ASN A 244 -0.61 3.27 -15.09
C ASN A 244 -1.02 3.45 -16.56
N LYS A 245 -0.44 4.44 -17.24
CA LYS A 245 -0.68 4.62 -18.69
C LYS A 245 -0.18 3.43 -19.49
N VAL A 246 1.05 2.96 -19.24
CA VAL A 246 1.62 1.77 -19.90
C VAL A 246 0.79 0.51 -19.63
N ILE A 247 0.30 0.34 -18.39
CA ILE A 247 -0.57 -0.80 -18.04
C ILE A 247 -1.89 -0.74 -18.83
N ALA A 248 -2.50 0.45 -18.95
CA ALA A 248 -3.73 0.61 -19.71
C ALA A 248 -3.53 0.29 -21.19
N GLU A 249 -2.44 0.78 -21.82
CA GLU A 249 -2.07 0.50 -23.20
C GLU A 249 -1.84 -1.02 -23.43
N LYS A 250 -1.13 -1.68 -22.49
CA LYS A 250 -0.89 -3.13 -22.56
C LYS A 250 -2.16 -3.95 -22.37
N LYS A 251 -3.08 -3.49 -21.52
CA LYS A 251 -4.38 -4.15 -21.35
C LYS A 251 -5.20 -4.11 -22.63
N GLU A 252 -5.27 -2.97 -23.29
CA GLU A 252 -5.95 -2.81 -24.57
C GLU A 252 -5.31 -3.69 -25.67
N GLU A 253 -3.98 -3.75 -25.71
CA GLU A 253 -3.24 -4.64 -26.64
C GLU A 253 -3.60 -6.11 -26.41
N ILE A 254 -3.65 -6.55 -25.14
CA ILE A 254 -4.02 -7.92 -24.79
C ILE A 254 -5.47 -8.21 -25.18
N GLU A 255 -6.42 -7.33 -24.92
CA GLU A 255 -7.82 -7.48 -25.30
C GLU A 255 -7.96 -7.62 -26.83
N ASN A 256 -7.24 -6.81 -27.59
CA ASN A 256 -7.22 -6.90 -29.05
C ASN A 256 -6.59 -8.20 -29.57
N LEU A 257 -5.49 -8.65 -28.94
CA LEU A 257 -4.87 -9.94 -29.28
C LEU A 257 -5.80 -11.12 -28.97
N GLN A 258 -6.49 -11.10 -27.83
CA GLN A 258 -7.49 -12.11 -27.48
C GLN A 258 -8.64 -12.15 -28.49
N LEU A 259 -9.19 -10.99 -28.87
CA LEU A 259 -10.24 -10.90 -29.88
C LEU A 259 -9.79 -11.48 -31.21
N ASN A 260 -8.59 -11.13 -31.68
CA ASN A 260 -8.02 -11.66 -32.90
C ASN A 260 -7.78 -13.17 -32.83
N MET A 261 -7.38 -13.69 -31.68
CA MET A 261 -7.20 -15.11 -31.44
C MET A 261 -8.53 -15.88 -31.57
N VAL A 262 -9.61 -15.32 -30.96
CA VAL A 262 -10.98 -15.85 -31.11
C VAL A 262 -11.40 -15.92 -32.59
N LEU A 263 -11.27 -14.80 -33.29
CA LEU A 263 -11.68 -14.72 -34.71
C LEU A 263 -10.85 -15.64 -35.61
N THR A 264 -9.58 -15.90 -35.27
CA THR A 264 -8.70 -16.78 -36.06
C THR A 264 -8.97 -18.27 -35.77
N GLN A 265 -9.37 -18.62 -34.54
CA GLN A 265 -9.73 -19.99 -34.15
C GLN A 265 -11.12 -20.42 -34.67
N MET A 266 -12.04 -19.47 -34.82
CA MET A 266 -13.29 -19.73 -35.54
C MET A 266 -12.97 -19.99 -37.00
N GLN A 267 -13.31 -21.17 -37.51
CA GLN A 267 -13.14 -21.46 -38.93
C GLN A 267 -14.02 -20.49 -39.75
N PRO A 268 -13.47 -19.50 -40.46
CA PRO A 268 -14.29 -18.51 -41.18
C PRO A 268 -15.24 -19.16 -42.18
N HIS A 269 -14.80 -20.25 -42.81
CA HIS A 269 -15.59 -21.01 -43.77
C HIS A 269 -16.84 -21.66 -43.12
N PHE A 270 -16.74 -22.17 -41.88
CA PHE A 270 -17.91 -22.70 -41.17
C PHE A 270 -18.92 -21.59 -40.87
N VAL A 271 -18.45 -20.43 -40.37
CA VAL A 271 -19.32 -19.26 -40.09
C VAL A 271 -20.07 -18.83 -41.35
N PHE A 272 -19.39 -18.69 -42.48
CA PHE A 272 -20.03 -18.35 -43.76
C PHE A 272 -21.04 -19.40 -44.22
N ASN A 273 -20.73 -20.69 -44.08
CA ASN A 273 -21.62 -21.75 -44.44
C ASN A 273 -22.90 -21.75 -43.61
N VAL A 274 -22.77 -21.59 -42.27
CA VAL A 274 -23.97 -21.54 -41.40
C VAL A 274 -24.81 -20.32 -41.71
N LEU A 275 -24.23 -19.14 -41.92
CA LEU A 275 -24.97 -17.94 -42.30
C LEU A 275 -25.72 -18.12 -43.65
N ASN A 276 -25.09 -18.77 -44.64
CA ASN A 276 -25.76 -19.06 -45.91
C ASN A 276 -26.92 -20.04 -45.75
N ILE A 277 -26.79 -21.06 -44.89
CA ILE A 277 -27.88 -22.00 -44.60
C ILE A 277 -29.02 -21.26 -43.87
N ILE A 278 -28.73 -20.45 -42.89
CA ILE A 278 -29.72 -19.62 -42.18
C ILE A 278 -30.49 -18.73 -43.20
N TYR A 279 -29.74 -18.05 -44.09
CA TYR A 279 -30.34 -17.21 -45.13
C TYR A 279 -31.32 -18.01 -46.04
N TYR A 280 -30.90 -19.21 -46.46
CA TYR A 280 -31.77 -20.07 -47.24
C TYR A 280 -33.02 -20.55 -46.47
N LEU A 281 -32.84 -20.94 -45.20
CA LEU A 281 -33.92 -21.39 -44.33
C LEU A 281 -34.92 -20.28 -44.00
N CYS A 282 -34.49 -19.02 -43.94
CA CYS A 282 -35.42 -17.87 -43.72
C CYS A 282 -36.55 -17.82 -44.78
N ALA A 283 -36.26 -18.27 -46.02
CA ALA A 283 -37.25 -18.32 -47.09
C ALA A 283 -38.06 -19.64 -47.12
N LYS A 284 -37.52 -20.75 -46.57
CA LYS A 284 -38.11 -22.09 -46.70
C LYS A 284 -38.82 -22.57 -45.44
N ASP A 285 -38.18 -22.36 -44.26
CA ASP A 285 -38.69 -22.79 -42.96
C ASP A 285 -38.17 -21.83 -41.86
N THR A 286 -39.02 -20.88 -41.50
CA THR A 286 -38.66 -19.85 -40.51
C THR A 286 -38.40 -20.42 -39.12
N LYS A 287 -39.06 -21.52 -38.72
CA LYS A 287 -38.81 -22.16 -37.40
C LYS A 287 -37.45 -22.82 -37.36
N LEU A 288 -37.09 -23.51 -38.45
CA LEU A 288 -35.77 -24.13 -38.56
C LEU A 288 -34.67 -23.09 -38.64
N ALA A 289 -34.90 -21.95 -39.33
CA ALA A 289 -33.98 -20.82 -39.33
C ALA A 289 -33.76 -20.24 -37.91
N GLN A 290 -34.82 -20.05 -37.11
CA GLN A 290 -34.71 -19.62 -35.74
C GLN A 290 -33.88 -20.60 -34.89
N THR A 291 -34.17 -21.89 -34.99
CA THR A 291 -33.40 -22.94 -34.30
C THR A 291 -31.93 -22.91 -34.71
N ALA A 292 -31.61 -22.71 -36.00
CA ALA A 292 -30.24 -22.61 -36.49
C ALA A 292 -29.52 -21.36 -35.89
N ILE A 293 -30.22 -20.21 -35.79
CA ILE A 293 -29.69 -19.00 -35.17
C ILE A 293 -29.37 -19.23 -33.69
N ASP A 294 -30.29 -19.86 -32.93
CA ASP A 294 -30.10 -20.14 -31.52
C ASP A 294 -28.88 -21.08 -31.29
N ARG A 295 -28.78 -22.14 -32.09
CA ARG A 295 -27.63 -23.06 -32.00
C ARG A 295 -26.32 -22.41 -32.42
N PHE A 296 -26.31 -21.59 -33.45
CA PHE A 296 -25.14 -20.85 -33.89
C PHE A 296 -24.69 -19.81 -32.83
N SER A 297 -25.64 -19.11 -32.22
CA SER A 297 -25.36 -18.18 -31.13
C SER A 297 -24.74 -18.90 -29.91
N SER A 298 -25.30 -20.08 -29.55
CA SER A 298 -24.77 -20.91 -28.46
C SER A 298 -23.37 -21.44 -28.79
N TYR A 299 -23.13 -21.89 -30.03
CA TYR A 299 -21.82 -22.30 -30.50
C TYR A 299 -20.79 -21.16 -30.41
N LEU A 300 -21.12 -19.95 -30.88
CA LEU A 300 -20.22 -18.79 -30.81
C LEU A 300 -19.90 -18.41 -29.34
N ARG A 301 -20.91 -18.38 -28.49
CA ARG A 301 -20.75 -18.05 -27.08
C ARG A 301 -19.82 -19.05 -26.36
N ALA A 302 -20.04 -20.34 -26.56
CA ALA A 302 -19.21 -21.37 -25.92
C ALA A 302 -17.75 -21.32 -26.43
N ASN A 303 -17.49 -20.97 -27.67
CA ASN A 303 -16.13 -20.73 -28.19
C ASN A 303 -15.48 -19.53 -27.49
N ILE A 304 -16.22 -18.43 -27.28
CA ILE A 304 -15.70 -17.23 -26.55
C ILE A 304 -15.41 -17.56 -25.08
N ASP A 305 -16.36 -18.22 -24.41
CA ASP A 305 -16.25 -18.56 -22.98
C ASP A 305 -15.06 -19.51 -22.72
N SER A 306 -14.79 -20.45 -23.65
CA SER A 306 -13.67 -21.40 -23.53
C SER A 306 -12.27 -20.76 -23.65
N LEU A 307 -12.18 -19.55 -24.19
CA LEU A 307 -10.93 -18.80 -24.32
C LEU A 307 -10.62 -17.97 -23.06
N VAL A 308 -11.66 -17.63 -22.30
CA VAL A 308 -11.54 -16.83 -21.09
C VAL A 308 -11.33 -17.72 -19.86
N SER A 309 -11.91 -18.94 -19.87
CA SER A 309 -11.83 -19.88 -18.76
C SER A 309 -10.87 -21.01 -19.05
N ASP A 310 -9.83 -21.10 -18.22
CA ASP A 310 -8.82 -22.17 -18.24
C ASP A 310 -9.22 -23.34 -17.31
N GLU A 311 -10.46 -23.34 -16.80
CA GLU A 311 -10.99 -24.32 -15.86
C GLU A 311 -11.52 -25.56 -16.56
N LEU A 312 -11.51 -26.70 -15.83
CA LEU A 312 -12.15 -27.92 -16.29
C LEU A 312 -13.68 -27.75 -16.24
N ALA A 313 -14.36 -28.18 -17.27
CA ALA A 313 -15.81 -28.15 -17.35
C ALA A 313 -16.42 -29.57 -17.29
N PRO A 314 -17.65 -29.74 -16.82
CA PRO A 314 -18.35 -31.00 -16.93
C PRO A 314 -18.42 -31.46 -18.39
N PHE A 315 -18.22 -32.76 -18.65
CA PHE A 315 -18.31 -33.32 -20.02
C PHE A 315 -19.64 -32.99 -20.68
N SER A 316 -20.72 -32.90 -19.92
CA SER A 316 -22.04 -32.52 -20.44
C SER A 316 -22.05 -31.19 -21.20
N LYS A 317 -21.25 -30.20 -20.74
CA LYS A 317 -21.08 -28.89 -21.45
C LYS A 317 -20.34 -29.07 -22.79
N GLU A 318 -19.26 -29.82 -22.78
CA GLU A 318 -18.51 -30.11 -24.02
C GLU A 318 -19.37 -30.87 -25.00
N LEU A 319 -20.14 -31.87 -24.53
CA LEU A 319 -21.08 -32.64 -25.35
C LEU A 319 -22.18 -31.76 -25.96
N GLU A 320 -22.74 -30.83 -25.18
CA GLU A 320 -23.73 -29.86 -25.68
C GLU A 320 -23.12 -28.98 -26.78
N HIS A 321 -21.89 -28.55 -26.59
CA HIS A 321 -21.17 -27.76 -27.58
C HIS A 321 -20.94 -28.53 -28.89
N VAL A 322 -20.52 -29.78 -28.79
CA VAL A 322 -20.37 -30.68 -29.94
C VAL A 322 -21.70 -30.93 -30.62
N LYS A 323 -22.79 -31.14 -29.88
CA LYS A 323 -24.14 -31.27 -30.42
C LYS A 323 -24.56 -30.05 -31.23
N ASN A 324 -24.36 -28.85 -30.71
CA ASN A 324 -24.68 -27.61 -31.40
C ASN A 324 -23.94 -27.50 -32.75
N TYR A 325 -22.63 -27.85 -32.75
CA TYR A 325 -21.84 -27.88 -33.97
C TYR A 325 -22.37 -28.92 -35.00
N LEU A 326 -22.54 -30.18 -34.56
CA LEU A 326 -22.96 -31.26 -35.44
C LEU A 326 -24.38 -31.07 -35.99
N ASP A 327 -25.29 -30.48 -35.20
CA ASP A 327 -26.64 -30.18 -35.67
C ASP A 327 -26.64 -29.08 -36.75
N LEU A 328 -25.74 -28.06 -36.64
CA LEU A 328 -25.55 -27.09 -37.71
C LEU A 328 -24.96 -27.71 -38.99
N GLU A 329 -23.99 -28.61 -38.84
CA GLU A 329 -23.45 -29.34 -39.99
C GLU A 329 -24.49 -30.28 -40.62
N LYS A 330 -25.37 -30.91 -39.83
CA LYS A 330 -26.46 -31.72 -40.31
C LYS A 330 -27.43 -30.93 -41.18
N LEU A 331 -27.69 -29.66 -40.90
CA LEU A 331 -28.49 -28.79 -41.77
C LEU A 331 -27.83 -28.58 -43.16
N ARG A 332 -26.51 -28.72 -43.25
CA ARG A 332 -25.74 -28.56 -44.48
C ARG A 332 -25.69 -29.83 -45.31
N PHE A 333 -25.51 -30.97 -44.64
CA PHE A 333 -25.32 -32.27 -45.30
C PHE A 333 -26.61 -33.07 -45.46
N ASP A 334 -27.70 -32.64 -44.78
CA ASP A 334 -29.03 -33.28 -44.77
C ASP A 334 -28.96 -34.79 -44.46
N GLU A 335 -29.40 -35.66 -45.38
CA GLU A 335 -29.39 -37.12 -45.19
C GLU A 335 -27.99 -37.72 -45.29
N ASP A 336 -27.03 -37.02 -45.88
CA ASP A 336 -25.64 -37.47 -46.06
C ASP A 336 -24.84 -37.51 -44.73
N LEU A 337 -25.33 -36.90 -43.66
CA LEU A 337 -24.69 -36.93 -42.34
C LEU A 337 -25.59 -37.58 -41.28
N GLN A 338 -25.20 -38.76 -40.85
CA GLN A 338 -25.82 -39.44 -39.71
C GLN A 338 -25.01 -39.23 -38.46
N ILE A 339 -25.71 -38.91 -37.35
CA ILE A 339 -25.07 -38.64 -36.07
C ILE A 339 -25.69 -39.57 -35.01
N GLU A 340 -24.83 -40.29 -34.30
CA GLU A 340 -25.23 -41.18 -33.20
C GLU A 340 -24.50 -40.80 -31.91
N TYR A 341 -25.24 -40.77 -30.82
CA TYR A 341 -24.72 -40.50 -29.47
C TYR A 341 -24.95 -41.73 -28.61
N ASP A 342 -23.88 -42.44 -28.26
CA ASP A 342 -23.87 -43.60 -27.37
C ASP A 342 -23.18 -43.19 -26.07
N ILE A 343 -23.89 -42.42 -25.28
CA ILE A 343 -23.34 -41.76 -24.08
C ILE A 343 -23.65 -42.60 -22.84
N GLY A 344 -22.61 -43.26 -22.30
CA GLY A 344 -22.61 -43.91 -21.01
C GLY A 344 -22.30 -42.91 -19.88
N PRO A 345 -21.16 -43.06 -19.20
CA PRO A 345 -20.74 -42.11 -18.14
C PRO A 345 -20.53 -40.71 -18.70
N SER A 346 -21.06 -39.72 -18.00
CA SER A 346 -20.97 -38.30 -18.35
C SER A 346 -20.65 -37.38 -17.18
N ASP A 347 -20.50 -37.93 -15.97
CA ASP A 347 -20.23 -37.19 -14.73
C ASP A 347 -18.73 -37.13 -14.45
N PHE A 348 -18.00 -36.49 -15.36
CA PHE A 348 -16.57 -36.21 -15.24
C PHE A 348 -16.23 -34.86 -15.86
N HIS A 349 -15.06 -34.32 -15.50
CA HIS A 349 -14.61 -33.00 -15.92
C HIS A 349 -13.49 -33.10 -16.96
N ILE A 350 -13.57 -32.25 -17.99
CA ILE A 350 -12.58 -32.18 -19.07
C ILE A 350 -12.25 -30.72 -19.42
N PRO A 351 -11.11 -30.47 -20.09
CA PRO A 351 -10.89 -29.17 -20.73
C PRO A 351 -11.92 -28.97 -21.85
N MET A 352 -12.44 -27.74 -21.96
CA MET A 352 -13.34 -27.39 -23.08
C MET A 352 -12.61 -27.42 -24.42
N LEU A 353 -13.34 -27.63 -25.51
CA LEU A 353 -12.85 -27.69 -26.89
C LEU A 353 -11.79 -28.80 -27.13
N VAL A 354 -11.99 -29.98 -26.55
CA VAL A 354 -11.15 -31.18 -26.84
C VAL A 354 -11.85 -32.20 -27.67
N VAL A 355 -13.20 -32.32 -27.58
CA VAL A 355 -14.00 -33.24 -28.41
C VAL A 355 -14.44 -32.58 -29.70
N GLN A 356 -14.80 -31.29 -29.66
CA GLN A 356 -15.26 -30.57 -30.84
C GLN A 356 -14.25 -30.59 -31.98
N PRO A 357 -12.93 -30.31 -31.84
CA PRO A 357 -12.00 -30.37 -32.98
C PRO A 357 -11.90 -31.76 -33.60
N LEU A 358 -12.14 -32.82 -32.83
CA LEU A 358 -12.18 -34.21 -33.37
C LEU A 358 -13.45 -34.43 -34.20
N ALA A 359 -14.61 -33.95 -33.72
CA ALA A 359 -15.85 -33.97 -34.46
C ALA A 359 -15.78 -33.12 -35.73
N GLU A 360 -15.16 -31.94 -35.66
CA GLU A 360 -14.90 -31.11 -36.86
C GLU A 360 -14.05 -31.82 -37.91
N ASN A 361 -12.98 -32.50 -37.47
CA ASN A 361 -12.13 -33.27 -38.36
C ASN A 361 -12.87 -34.43 -39.00
N ALA A 362 -13.73 -35.14 -38.24
CA ALA A 362 -14.57 -36.22 -38.73
C ALA A 362 -15.52 -35.73 -39.84
N VAL A 363 -16.20 -34.59 -39.62
CA VAL A 363 -17.06 -33.99 -40.66
C VAL A 363 -16.25 -33.56 -41.88
N LYS A 364 -15.23 -32.71 -41.66
CA LYS A 364 -14.53 -32.00 -42.75
C LYS A 364 -13.61 -32.90 -43.58
N HIS A 365 -12.89 -33.78 -42.90
CA HIS A 365 -11.87 -34.62 -43.52
C HIS A 365 -12.33 -36.05 -43.76
N GLY A 366 -13.29 -36.54 -42.96
CA GLY A 366 -13.88 -37.88 -43.14
C GLY A 366 -15.07 -37.85 -44.10
N ILE A 367 -16.19 -37.25 -43.68
CA ILE A 367 -17.49 -37.39 -44.34
C ILE A 367 -17.63 -36.48 -45.55
N ALA A 368 -17.24 -35.20 -45.46
CA ALA A 368 -17.36 -34.23 -46.54
C ALA A 368 -16.60 -34.63 -47.82
N LYS A 369 -15.66 -35.55 -47.74
CA LYS A 369 -14.90 -36.11 -48.87
C LYS A 369 -15.44 -37.47 -49.35
N SER A 370 -16.42 -38.04 -48.66
CA SER A 370 -17.07 -39.30 -49.04
C SER A 370 -18.16 -39.02 -50.05
N THR A 371 -18.28 -39.86 -51.08
CA THR A 371 -19.34 -39.81 -52.14
C THR A 371 -20.67 -40.39 -51.66
N ASN A 372 -20.69 -41.16 -50.58
CA ASN A 372 -21.84 -41.89 -50.05
C ASN A 372 -22.34 -41.40 -48.71
N GLY A 373 -21.97 -40.12 -48.33
CA GLY A 373 -22.24 -39.65 -47.02
C GLY A 373 -21.45 -40.36 -45.94
N GLY A 374 -21.87 -40.25 -44.71
CA GLY A 374 -21.22 -40.92 -43.58
C GLY A 374 -21.91 -40.76 -42.25
N LYS A 375 -21.36 -41.48 -41.26
CA LYS A 375 -21.85 -41.54 -39.88
C LYS A 375 -20.78 -41.13 -38.93
N ILE A 376 -21.14 -40.30 -37.95
CA ILE A 376 -20.31 -39.97 -36.80
C ILE A 376 -20.94 -40.58 -35.55
N ILE A 377 -20.15 -41.22 -34.73
CA ILE A 377 -20.56 -41.78 -33.45
C ILE A 377 -19.72 -41.12 -32.36
N ILE A 378 -20.39 -40.51 -31.35
CA ILE A 378 -19.76 -40.06 -30.13
C ILE A 378 -20.18 -41.01 -29.03
N ARG A 379 -19.18 -41.68 -28.43
CA ARG A 379 -19.41 -42.68 -27.41
C ARG A 379 -18.57 -42.40 -26.21
N THR A 380 -19.14 -42.62 -25.00
CA THR A 380 -18.38 -42.66 -23.75
C THR A 380 -18.51 -43.99 -23.07
N ILE A 381 -17.38 -44.51 -22.58
CA ILE A 381 -17.32 -45.70 -21.73
C ILE A 381 -16.38 -45.46 -20.59
N GLU A 382 -16.42 -46.28 -19.55
CA GLU A 382 -15.47 -46.25 -18.46
C GLU A 382 -15.00 -47.65 -18.10
N ASP A 383 -13.80 -47.74 -17.55
CA ASP A 383 -13.31 -48.89 -16.82
C ASP A 383 -12.99 -48.52 -15.38
N PHE A 384 -12.27 -49.38 -14.68
CA PHE A 384 -11.90 -49.16 -13.28
C PHE A 384 -11.00 -47.90 -13.08
N GLU A 385 -10.15 -47.54 -14.05
CA GLU A 385 -9.11 -46.57 -13.93
C GLU A 385 -9.39 -45.30 -14.77
N ASN A 386 -10.15 -45.41 -15.87
CA ASN A 386 -10.25 -44.35 -16.87
C ASN A 386 -11.69 -44.14 -17.38
N PHE A 387 -11.94 -42.89 -17.84
CA PHE A 387 -13.03 -42.57 -18.76
C PHE A 387 -12.47 -42.49 -20.16
N TYR A 388 -13.26 -43.00 -21.15
CA TYR A 388 -12.90 -42.97 -22.57
C TYR A 388 -13.99 -42.24 -23.36
N ILE A 389 -13.54 -41.31 -24.24
CA ILE A 389 -14.41 -40.64 -25.20
C ILE A 389 -13.97 -41.05 -26.58
N TYR A 390 -14.87 -41.65 -27.35
CA TYR A 390 -14.64 -42.04 -28.72
C TYR A 390 -15.37 -41.09 -29.66
N VAL A 391 -14.65 -40.61 -30.70
CA VAL A 391 -15.20 -39.92 -31.84
C VAL A 391 -14.87 -40.80 -33.05
N VAL A 392 -15.90 -41.45 -33.63
CA VAL A 392 -15.73 -42.42 -34.71
C VAL A 392 -16.43 -41.91 -35.95
N ASP A 393 -15.74 -41.87 -37.07
CA ASP A 393 -16.32 -41.63 -38.40
C ASP A 393 -16.08 -42.83 -39.33
N ASN A 394 -17.02 -43.07 -40.27
CA ASN A 394 -16.87 -44.03 -41.35
C ASN A 394 -16.51 -43.35 -42.68
N GLY A 395 -15.86 -42.19 -42.64
CA GLY A 395 -15.46 -41.42 -43.80
C GLY A 395 -14.30 -42.04 -44.59
N VAL A 396 -13.63 -41.20 -45.40
CA VAL A 396 -12.56 -41.67 -46.30
C VAL A 396 -11.30 -42.18 -45.60
N GLY A 397 -11.11 -41.86 -44.29
CA GLY A 397 -9.92 -42.21 -43.55
C GLY A 397 -8.61 -41.70 -44.17
N PHE A 398 -7.49 -41.95 -43.52
CA PHE A 398 -6.16 -41.60 -44.01
C PHE A 398 -5.11 -42.65 -43.59
N ASP A 399 -3.92 -42.57 -44.20
CA ASP A 399 -2.76 -43.39 -43.82
C ASP A 399 -1.90 -42.60 -42.78
N PRO A 400 -1.85 -43.01 -41.53
CA PRO A 400 -1.12 -42.30 -40.49
C PRO A 400 0.38 -42.14 -40.77
N ASN A 401 0.97 -43.08 -41.55
CA ASN A 401 2.40 -43.07 -41.85
C ASN A 401 2.76 -42.07 -42.97
N LYS A 402 1.82 -41.75 -43.84
CA LYS A 402 2.01 -40.78 -44.92
C LYS A 402 1.65 -39.36 -44.52
N SER A 403 0.78 -39.18 -43.53
CA SER A 403 0.34 -37.84 -43.09
C SER A 403 1.42 -37.04 -42.32
N ARG A 404 2.42 -37.71 -41.77
CA ARG A 404 3.55 -37.03 -41.08
C ARG A 404 4.51 -36.27 -41.99
N ALA A 405 4.44 -36.47 -43.31
CA ALA A 405 5.39 -35.95 -44.31
C ALA A 405 4.88 -34.72 -45.08
N TYR A 406 3.60 -34.33 -44.96
CA TYR A 406 3.03 -33.26 -45.80
C TYR A 406 2.20 -32.24 -44.98
N ASP A 407 2.68 -31.01 -45.03
CA ASP A 407 2.01 -29.76 -44.69
C ASP A 407 1.82 -29.43 -43.18
N GLY A 408 2.73 -28.61 -42.64
CA GLY A 408 2.76 -28.14 -41.24
C GLY A 408 1.54 -27.31 -40.76
N ARG A 409 0.46 -27.20 -41.56
CA ARG A 409 -0.76 -26.47 -41.20
C ARG A 409 -1.93 -27.36 -40.76
N SER A 410 -1.89 -28.68 -41.06
CA SER A 410 -3.03 -29.58 -40.82
C SER A 410 -3.11 -30.17 -39.40
N HIS A 411 -2.06 -30.08 -38.59
CA HIS A 411 -1.98 -30.77 -37.30
C HIS A 411 -2.17 -29.87 -36.06
N ILE A 412 -2.22 -28.54 -36.24
CA ILE A 412 -2.32 -27.58 -35.12
C ILE A 412 -3.53 -27.85 -34.21
N GLY A 413 -4.66 -28.25 -34.77
CA GLY A 413 -5.87 -28.54 -33.99
C GLY A 413 -5.74 -29.79 -33.12
N ILE A 414 -5.19 -30.87 -33.66
CA ILE A 414 -5.01 -32.14 -32.93
C ILE A 414 -3.90 -32.02 -31.89
N ASP A 415 -2.81 -31.37 -32.23
CA ASP A 415 -1.70 -31.13 -31.29
C ASP A 415 -2.14 -30.28 -30.10
N ASN A 416 -3.00 -29.29 -30.30
CA ASN A 416 -3.60 -28.49 -29.23
C ASN A 416 -4.52 -29.35 -28.35
N VAL A 417 -5.33 -30.24 -28.90
CA VAL A 417 -6.14 -31.16 -28.10
C VAL A 417 -5.26 -32.06 -27.26
N ARG A 418 -4.25 -32.70 -27.88
CA ARG A 418 -3.27 -33.55 -27.19
C ARG A 418 -2.62 -32.81 -26.02
N PHE A 419 -2.10 -31.61 -26.26
CA PHE A 419 -1.48 -30.78 -25.25
C PHE A 419 -2.42 -30.44 -24.08
N ARG A 420 -3.69 -30.08 -24.38
CA ARG A 420 -4.69 -29.78 -23.34
C ARG A 420 -5.03 -31.01 -22.50
N ILE A 421 -5.22 -32.17 -23.12
CA ILE A 421 -5.51 -33.42 -22.42
C ILE A 421 -4.33 -33.84 -21.53
N GLU A 422 -3.12 -33.86 -22.08
CA GLU A 422 -1.92 -34.22 -21.29
C GLU A 422 -1.67 -33.28 -20.12
N LYS A 423 -1.76 -31.96 -20.36
CA LYS A 423 -1.40 -30.94 -19.32
C LYS A 423 -2.47 -30.73 -18.25
N ARG A 424 -3.75 -30.94 -18.58
CA ARG A 424 -4.85 -30.56 -17.69
C ARG A 424 -5.46 -31.72 -16.91
N VAL A 425 -5.49 -32.91 -17.51
CA VAL A 425 -6.11 -34.10 -16.90
C VAL A 425 -5.18 -35.32 -16.91
N ASN A 426 -3.90 -35.17 -17.28
CA ASN A 426 -2.93 -36.26 -17.39
C ASN A 426 -3.47 -37.42 -18.27
N GLY A 427 -4.30 -37.10 -19.25
CA GLY A 427 -4.90 -38.06 -20.16
C GLY A 427 -4.11 -38.20 -21.45
N GLU A 428 -4.60 -39.04 -22.34
CA GLU A 428 -3.97 -39.35 -23.62
C GLU A 428 -4.98 -39.21 -24.78
N LEU A 429 -4.47 -38.91 -25.99
CA LEU A 429 -5.25 -38.88 -27.23
C LEU A 429 -4.62 -39.80 -28.24
N ASP A 430 -5.36 -40.85 -28.65
CA ASP A 430 -4.99 -41.80 -29.71
C ASP A 430 -5.88 -41.64 -30.94
N ILE A 431 -5.31 -41.77 -32.13
CA ILE A 431 -6.02 -41.66 -33.39
C ILE A 431 -5.68 -42.87 -34.26
N PHE A 432 -6.70 -43.62 -34.62
CA PHE A 432 -6.63 -44.79 -35.47
C PHE A 432 -7.38 -44.50 -36.75
N SER A 433 -6.71 -44.60 -37.90
CA SER A 433 -7.36 -44.38 -39.21
C SER A 433 -6.89 -45.41 -40.24
N THR A 434 -7.80 -45.78 -41.10
CA THR A 434 -7.53 -46.67 -42.24
C THR A 434 -8.19 -46.08 -43.47
N LYS A 435 -7.43 -45.91 -44.53
CA LYS A 435 -7.96 -45.37 -45.81
C LYS A 435 -9.14 -46.19 -46.31
N GLY A 436 -10.27 -45.53 -46.54
CA GLY A 436 -11.53 -46.12 -46.96
C GLY A 436 -12.39 -46.77 -45.87
N LYS A 437 -11.96 -46.73 -44.60
CA LYS A 437 -12.69 -47.31 -43.47
C LYS A 437 -13.08 -46.30 -42.37
N GLY A 438 -12.56 -45.04 -42.46
CA GLY A 438 -12.83 -44.00 -41.51
C GLY A 438 -11.73 -43.81 -40.43
N THR A 439 -12.05 -43.02 -39.40
CA THR A 439 -11.15 -42.66 -38.33
C THR A 439 -11.83 -42.86 -36.94
N THR A 440 -11.03 -43.30 -35.96
CA THR A 440 -11.44 -43.40 -34.58
C THR A 440 -10.43 -42.59 -33.72
N ALA A 441 -10.90 -41.51 -33.08
CA ALA A 441 -10.14 -40.78 -32.10
C ALA A 441 -10.62 -41.17 -30.68
N VAL A 442 -9.68 -41.46 -29.79
CA VAL A 442 -9.95 -41.90 -28.41
C VAL A 442 -9.26 -40.97 -27.46
N ILE A 443 -10.03 -40.32 -26.60
CA ILE A 443 -9.49 -39.56 -25.45
C ILE A 443 -9.59 -40.44 -24.23
N THR A 444 -8.48 -40.67 -23.54
CA THR A 444 -8.39 -41.40 -22.29
C THR A 444 -8.15 -40.41 -21.14
N ILE A 445 -8.99 -40.44 -20.11
CA ILE A 445 -8.93 -39.54 -18.95
C ILE A 445 -8.83 -40.40 -17.70
N PRO A 446 -7.73 -40.35 -16.92
CA PRO A 446 -7.60 -41.05 -15.66
C PRO A 446 -8.62 -40.57 -14.62
N LYS A 447 -9.24 -41.49 -13.90
CA LYS A 447 -10.11 -41.20 -12.78
C LYS A 447 -9.28 -40.65 -11.60
N LEU A 448 -9.76 -39.58 -10.97
CA LEU A 448 -9.12 -39.04 -9.77
C LEU A 448 -9.27 -40.01 -8.59
N PRO A 449 -8.29 -40.05 -7.65
CA PRO A 449 -8.41 -40.86 -6.42
C PRO A 449 -9.66 -40.45 -5.64
N GLY A 450 -10.72 -41.24 -5.68
CA GLY A 450 -12.02 -40.96 -5.07
C GLY A 450 -13.24 -41.13 -5.99
N GLU A 451 -13.05 -41.10 -7.32
CA GLU A 451 -14.07 -41.44 -8.33
C GLU A 451 -14.09 -42.91 -8.66
N LYS A 452 -14.29 -43.78 -7.64
CA LYS A 452 -14.45 -45.21 -7.86
C LYS A 452 -15.77 -45.47 -8.61
N ALA A 453 -15.73 -46.33 -9.61
CA ALA A 453 -16.92 -46.79 -10.33
C ALA A 453 -18.00 -47.23 -9.28
N LYS A 454 -19.22 -46.71 -9.42
CA LYS A 454 -20.37 -47.25 -8.70
C LYS A 454 -20.52 -48.70 -9.15
N GLU A 455 -20.33 -49.64 -8.22
CA GLU A 455 -20.65 -51.07 -8.47
C GLU A 455 -22.08 -51.14 -9.00
N ARG A 456 -22.26 -51.79 -10.16
CA ARG A 456 -23.60 -52.24 -10.54
C ARG A 456 -24.08 -53.18 -9.44
N PRO A 457 -25.33 -53.07 -8.95
CA PRO A 457 -25.90 -54.10 -8.11
C PRO A 457 -25.78 -55.41 -8.85
N ASP A 458 -25.13 -56.38 -8.25
CA ASP A 458 -25.06 -57.76 -8.73
C ASP A 458 -26.49 -58.22 -9.05
N ASP A 459 -26.68 -58.71 -10.26
CA ASP A 459 -27.85 -59.47 -10.68
C ASP A 459 -27.82 -60.77 -9.87
N ASP A 460 -28.53 -60.76 -8.73
CA ASP A 460 -28.72 -61.96 -7.90
C ASP A 460 -29.43 -63.01 -8.74
N GLY A 461 -28.61 -63.82 -9.38
CA GLY A 461 -29.06 -64.99 -10.10
C GLY A 461 -29.82 -65.95 -9.18
N ASP A 462 -31.06 -66.13 -9.52
CA ASP A 462 -31.95 -67.19 -9.03
C ASP A 462 -31.28 -68.56 -9.22
N GLU A 463 -30.56 -69.05 -8.22
CA GLU A 463 -30.15 -70.45 -8.06
C GLU A 463 -31.10 -71.13 -7.05
N ASP A 464 -32.28 -71.54 -7.51
CA ASP A 464 -33.03 -72.58 -6.85
C ASP A 464 -34.02 -73.29 -7.79
N ALA A 465 -33.52 -74.23 -8.59
CA ALA A 465 -34.34 -75.26 -9.14
C ALA A 465 -33.53 -76.54 -9.27
N LYS A 466 -33.37 -77.25 -8.15
CA LYS A 466 -33.03 -78.70 -8.21
C LYS A 466 -34.27 -79.52 -8.58
N PRO A 467 -34.19 -80.37 -9.61
CA PRO A 467 -35.20 -81.43 -9.78
C PRO A 467 -34.91 -82.59 -8.87
N SER A 468 -35.90 -82.90 -8.02
CA SER A 468 -35.94 -84.12 -7.23
C SER A 468 -36.07 -85.37 -8.15
N ALA A 469 -35.09 -86.26 -8.04
CA ALA A 469 -35.25 -87.68 -8.51
C ALA A 469 -36.21 -88.40 -7.58
N GLY A 470 -37.12 -89.12 -8.14
CA GLY A 470 -38.00 -90.09 -7.49
C GLY A 470 -38.51 -91.04 -8.53
N GLU A 471 -38.04 -92.27 -8.44
CA GLU A 471 -38.51 -93.59 -8.98
C GLU A 471 -39.05 -93.64 -10.40
#